data_e010a8be50a8bee5758481bc49fd01cb
#
_entry.id   e010a8be50a8bee5758481bc49fd01cb
#
_cell.length_a   1.000
_cell.length_b   1.000
_cell.length_c   1.000
_cell.angle_alpha   90.00
_cell.angle_beta   90.00
_cell.angle_gamma   90.00
#
_symmetry.space_group_name_H-M   'P 1'
#
loop_
_entity.id
_entity.type
_entity.pdbx_description
1 polymer ?
#
loop_
_entity_poly.entity_id
_entity_poly.type
_entity_poly.pdbx_seq_one_letter_code
_entity_poly.pdbx_strand_id
1 'polypeptide(L)'
;MFGGGVDSLAAYQQCFSPYFCAGWDSLDPAMRAEDGLWTPFSALPVVLIYNTKLVEPGQVTAWRDLFSPAWQGRIAFCDPSVSGSSFTGLVTLLNAIGGDPDEALRRFAVSLDGHQLDSSGAVLDAVADGTDLVGVTLEETALKRVAAGEDIALVYPSDGTSCVPDGGALVLGAPHPENARLFLDFIAGGDVQGRLEAEFSRRPVRGDTAEAAGEPDRLPPLEEITLVDYDLAWTIEHHDSILMSWAFYFGGEETP
;
A
#
# COMPACT_ATOMS: atom_id res chain seq x y z
N MET A 1 -10.62 13.73 8.96
CA MET A 1 -10.53 12.62 7.98
C MET A 1 -9.62 11.56 8.56
N PHE A 2 -9.92 10.29 8.44
CA PHE A 2 -9.07 9.19 8.89
C PHE A 2 -9.16 8.02 7.90
N GLY A 3 -8.02 7.34 7.65
CA GLY A 3 -7.88 6.31 6.64
C GLY A 3 -7.54 6.88 5.26
N GLY A 4 -7.09 6.01 4.39
CA GLY A 4 -6.49 6.36 3.10
C GLY A 4 -4.97 6.44 3.20
N GLY A 5 -4.28 5.95 2.16
CA GLY A 5 -2.84 6.07 2.05
C GLY A 5 -2.40 7.52 1.85
N VAL A 6 -1.11 7.73 1.98
CA VAL A 6 -0.47 9.06 1.86
C VAL A 6 -0.82 9.76 0.55
N ASP A 7 -0.98 9.02 -0.55
CA ASP A 7 -1.36 9.58 -1.86
C ASP A 7 -2.72 10.27 -1.80
N SER A 8 -3.71 9.64 -1.13
CA SER A 8 -5.04 10.22 -0.94
C SER A 8 -5.00 11.43 -0.01
N LEU A 9 -4.19 11.40 1.06
CA LEU A 9 -4.03 12.54 1.96
C LEU A 9 -3.39 13.71 1.24
N ALA A 10 -2.37 13.46 0.46
CA ALA A 10 -1.65 14.47 -0.29
C ALA A 10 -2.49 15.11 -1.42
N ALA A 11 -3.34 14.31 -2.10
CA ALA A 11 -4.26 14.82 -3.14
C ALA A 11 -5.28 15.84 -2.59
N TYR A 12 -5.61 15.77 -1.31
CA TYR A 12 -6.58 16.64 -0.64
C TYR A 12 -5.96 17.60 0.39
N GLN A 13 -4.64 17.79 0.39
CA GLN A 13 -3.92 18.59 1.37
C GLN A 13 -4.46 20.02 1.52
N GLN A 14 -4.97 20.64 0.44
CA GLN A 14 -5.59 21.97 0.46
C GLN A 14 -6.88 22.03 1.31
N CYS A 15 -7.45 20.88 1.68
CA CYS A 15 -8.62 20.77 2.55
C CYS A 15 -8.26 20.58 4.03
N PHE A 16 -6.97 20.57 4.38
CA PHE A 16 -6.52 20.24 5.73
C PHE A 16 -5.95 21.47 6.45
N SER A 17 -6.05 21.44 7.78
CA SER A 17 -5.41 22.39 8.67
C SER A 17 -4.20 21.73 9.31
N PRO A 18 -3.05 22.40 9.39
CA PRO A 18 -1.88 21.88 10.09
C PRO A 18 -2.19 21.56 11.55
N TYR A 19 -1.75 20.39 11.99
CA TYR A 19 -1.81 19.99 13.39
C TYR A 19 -0.64 19.06 13.73
N PHE A 20 0.17 19.47 14.69
CA PHE A 20 1.23 18.66 15.26
C PHE A 20 0.68 17.96 16.49
N CYS A 21 0.44 16.65 16.37
CA CYS A 21 -0.16 15.85 17.45
C CYS A 21 0.76 15.70 18.66
N ALA A 22 0.19 15.35 19.79
CA ALA A 22 0.97 15.01 20.97
C ALA A 22 1.90 13.82 20.66
N GLY A 23 3.21 13.99 20.91
CA GLY A 23 4.22 12.99 20.58
C GLY A 23 4.70 13.03 19.12
N TRP A 24 4.46 14.13 18.40
CA TRP A 24 4.93 14.33 17.02
C TRP A 24 6.41 14.00 16.83
N ASP A 25 7.25 14.38 17.79
CA ASP A 25 8.71 14.17 17.73
C ASP A 25 9.12 12.69 17.87
N SER A 26 8.22 11.84 18.35
CA SER A 26 8.42 10.39 18.44
C SER A 26 7.99 9.65 17.17
N LEU A 27 7.28 10.33 16.25
CA LEU A 27 6.93 9.77 14.96
C LEU A 27 8.17 9.73 14.05
N ASP A 28 8.28 8.68 13.25
CA ASP A 28 9.35 8.56 12.26
C ASP A 28 9.32 9.74 11.28
N PRO A 29 10.40 10.52 11.17
CA PRO A 29 10.48 11.64 10.24
C PRO A 29 10.20 11.28 8.79
N ALA A 30 10.53 10.05 8.36
CA ALA A 30 10.27 9.57 7.01
C ALA A 30 8.79 9.30 6.73
N MET A 31 7.98 9.16 7.78
CA MET A 31 6.56 8.78 7.68
C MET A 31 5.59 9.95 7.94
N ARG A 32 6.06 11.09 8.40
CA ARG A 32 5.19 12.23 8.77
C ARG A 32 5.26 13.37 7.76
N ALA A 33 4.16 14.14 7.62
CA ALA A 33 4.18 15.38 6.85
C ALA A 33 4.93 16.47 7.62
N GLU A 34 5.99 17.04 7.06
CA GLU A 34 6.78 18.10 7.72
C GLU A 34 5.96 19.33 8.09
N ASP A 35 4.92 19.62 7.33
CA ASP A 35 4.01 20.76 7.51
C ASP A 35 2.84 20.46 8.47
N GLY A 36 2.75 19.23 9.00
CA GLY A 36 1.69 18.80 9.90
C GLY A 36 0.30 18.67 9.27
N LEU A 37 0.20 18.62 7.94
CA LEU A 37 -1.10 18.49 7.24
C LEU A 37 -1.77 17.15 7.46
N TRP A 38 -1.00 16.09 7.75
CA TRP A 38 -1.54 14.82 8.23
C TRP A 38 -0.68 14.20 9.32
N THR A 39 -1.31 13.36 10.14
CA THR A 39 -0.67 12.55 11.19
C THR A 39 -0.63 11.11 10.69
N PRO A 40 0.55 10.47 10.59
CA PRO A 40 0.64 9.07 10.19
C PRO A 40 0.06 8.17 11.29
N PHE A 41 -0.50 7.02 10.87
CA PHE A 41 -1.07 6.03 11.77
C PHE A 41 -0.32 4.70 11.72
N SER A 42 -0.08 4.16 10.54
CA SER A 42 0.70 2.95 10.37
C SER A 42 1.49 2.98 9.06
N ALA A 43 2.57 2.23 8.98
CA ALA A 43 3.32 2.04 7.74
C ALA A 43 2.78 0.80 7.00
N LEU A 44 2.61 0.92 5.68
CA LEU A 44 1.91 -0.05 4.84
C LEU A 44 2.80 -0.53 3.69
N PRO A 45 3.58 -1.61 3.88
CA PRO A 45 4.26 -2.25 2.76
C PRO A 45 3.28 -2.82 1.74
N VAL A 46 3.56 -2.63 0.46
CA VAL A 46 2.89 -3.34 -0.63
C VAL A 46 3.55 -4.71 -0.79
N VAL A 47 2.76 -5.74 -0.95
CA VAL A 47 3.24 -7.12 -1.12
C VAL A 47 2.60 -7.79 -2.33
N LEU A 48 3.29 -8.78 -2.88
CA LEU A 48 2.68 -9.76 -3.77
C LEU A 48 2.10 -10.88 -2.93
N ILE A 49 0.97 -11.44 -3.37
CA ILE A 49 0.36 -12.63 -2.78
C ILE A 49 0.20 -13.70 -3.86
N TYR A 50 0.16 -14.96 -3.43
CA TYR A 50 -0.12 -16.07 -4.32
C TYR A 50 -0.95 -17.16 -3.63
N ASN A 51 -1.69 -17.96 -4.43
CA ASN A 51 -2.44 -19.10 -3.94
C ASN A 51 -1.49 -20.28 -3.65
N THR A 52 -1.45 -20.73 -2.41
CA THR A 52 -0.51 -21.77 -1.94
C THR A 52 -0.77 -23.18 -2.46
N LYS A 53 -1.95 -23.45 -3.04
CA LYS A 53 -2.29 -24.74 -3.66
C LYS A 53 -1.97 -24.78 -5.14
N LEU A 54 -1.87 -23.64 -5.80
CA LEU A 54 -1.73 -23.54 -7.25
C LEU A 54 -0.37 -23.00 -7.69
N VAL A 55 0.35 -22.31 -6.80
CA VAL A 55 1.63 -21.69 -7.08
C VAL A 55 2.66 -22.19 -6.06
N GLU A 56 3.78 -22.74 -6.57
CA GLU A 56 4.87 -23.21 -5.73
C GLU A 56 5.67 -22.03 -5.14
N PRO A 57 6.16 -22.13 -3.90
CA PRO A 57 7.04 -21.13 -3.32
C PRO A 57 8.24 -20.80 -4.22
N GLY A 58 8.48 -19.51 -4.44
CA GLY A 58 9.59 -19.05 -5.28
C GLY A 58 9.28 -18.91 -6.77
N GLN A 59 8.07 -19.21 -7.23
CA GLN A 59 7.65 -18.96 -8.62
C GLN A 59 7.34 -17.48 -8.88
N VAL A 60 6.95 -16.73 -7.86
CA VAL A 60 6.82 -15.27 -7.89
C VAL A 60 7.64 -14.69 -6.73
N THR A 61 8.59 -13.82 -7.04
CA THR A 61 9.55 -13.25 -6.08
C THR A 61 9.79 -11.77 -6.29
N ALA A 62 9.34 -11.22 -7.42
CA ALA A 62 9.63 -9.86 -7.86
C ALA A 62 8.49 -9.31 -8.72
N TRP A 63 8.35 -8.00 -8.81
CA TRP A 63 7.39 -7.34 -9.70
C TRP A 63 7.56 -7.76 -11.16
N ARG A 64 8.82 -7.90 -11.60
CA ARG A 64 9.13 -8.30 -12.98
C ARG A 64 8.59 -9.69 -13.34
N ASP A 65 8.38 -10.55 -12.36
CA ASP A 65 7.82 -11.88 -12.58
C ASP A 65 6.38 -11.81 -13.10
N LEU A 66 5.62 -10.75 -12.69
CA LEU A 66 4.23 -10.52 -13.13
C LEU A 66 4.09 -10.29 -14.64
N PHE A 67 5.19 -9.98 -15.33
CA PHE A 67 5.22 -9.84 -16.79
C PHE A 67 5.41 -11.17 -17.53
N SER A 68 5.54 -12.28 -16.80
CA SER A 68 5.65 -13.61 -17.40
C SER A 68 4.31 -14.04 -18.00
N PRO A 69 4.32 -14.64 -19.21
CA PRO A 69 3.11 -15.22 -19.80
C PRO A 69 2.40 -16.25 -18.92
N ALA A 70 3.10 -16.83 -17.92
CA ALA A 70 2.51 -17.78 -16.99
C ALA A 70 1.40 -17.15 -16.10
N TRP A 71 1.45 -15.84 -15.90
CA TRP A 71 0.49 -15.12 -15.07
C TRP A 71 -0.54 -14.31 -15.85
N GLN A 72 -0.42 -14.25 -17.18
CA GLN A 72 -1.30 -13.45 -18.03
C GLN A 72 -2.78 -13.81 -17.80
N GLY A 73 -3.61 -12.78 -17.46
CA GLY A 73 -5.02 -12.94 -17.15
C GLY A 73 -5.31 -13.71 -15.84
N ARG A 74 -4.28 -13.89 -14.98
CA ARG A 74 -4.37 -14.60 -13.69
C ARG A 74 -3.76 -13.80 -12.54
N ILE A 75 -3.72 -12.48 -12.70
CA ILE A 75 -3.22 -11.52 -11.70
C ILE A 75 -4.41 -10.77 -11.11
N ALA A 76 -4.66 -10.96 -9.83
CA ALA A 76 -5.63 -10.17 -9.08
C ALA A 76 -5.09 -8.75 -8.83
N PHE A 77 -5.68 -7.77 -9.46
CA PHE A 77 -5.37 -6.36 -9.27
C PHE A 77 -6.65 -5.53 -9.31
N CYS A 78 -6.82 -4.66 -8.33
CA CYS A 78 -7.97 -3.76 -8.29
C CYS A 78 -7.70 -2.49 -9.10
N ASP A 79 -8.75 -1.93 -9.68
CA ASP A 79 -8.69 -0.66 -10.40
C ASP A 79 -8.04 0.44 -9.54
N PRO A 80 -6.91 1.01 -9.96
CA PRO A 80 -6.23 2.05 -9.21
C PRO A 80 -7.00 3.37 -9.16
N SER A 81 -8.01 3.56 -10.02
CA SER A 81 -8.88 4.75 -9.98
C SER A 81 -9.90 4.70 -8.84
N VAL A 82 -10.22 3.50 -8.32
CA VAL A 82 -11.21 3.32 -7.23
C VAL A 82 -10.57 2.85 -5.93
N SER A 83 -9.28 2.47 -5.95
CA SER A 83 -8.57 1.94 -4.78
C SER A 83 -7.23 2.64 -4.57
N GLY A 84 -7.09 3.40 -3.49
CA GLY A 84 -5.83 4.05 -3.13
C GLY A 84 -4.68 3.05 -2.91
N SER A 85 -4.94 1.89 -2.30
CA SER A 85 -3.92 0.85 -2.13
C SER A 85 -3.46 0.25 -3.46
N SER A 86 -4.36 0.14 -4.44
CA SER A 86 -3.99 -0.31 -5.78
C SER A 86 -3.22 0.76 -6.54
N PHE A 87 -3.56 2.03 -6.38
CA PHE A 87 -2.77 3.14 -6.92
C PHE A 87 -1.35 3.14 -6.33
N THR A 88 -1.23 3.04 -5.01
CA THR A 88 0.09 2.90 -4.35
C THR A 88 0.85 1.67 -4.87
N GLY A 89 0.17 0.53 -5.06
CA GLY A 89 0.75 -0.68 -5.64
C GLY A 89 1.24 -0.48 -7.07
N LEU A 90 0.47 0.25 -7.89
CA LEU A 90 0.85 0.58 -9.27
C LEU A 90 2.11 1.46 -9.30
N VAL A 91 2.13 2.55 -8.51
CA VAL A 91 3.31 3.43 -8.41
C VAL A 91 4.52 2.67 -7.87
N THR A 92 4.31 1.76 -6.90
CA THR A 92 5.38 0.89 -6.38
C THR A 92 5.99 0.03 -7.49
N LEU A 93 5.16 -0.58 -8.34
CA LEU A 93 5.61 -1.35 -9.50
C LEU A 93 6.44 -0.46 -10.44
N LEU A 94 5.97 0.77 -10.75
CA LEU A 94 6.72 1.69 -11.62
C LEU A 94 8.11 1.99 -11.07
N ASN A 95 8.21 2.28 -9.77
CA ASN A 95 9.49 2.57 -9.12
C ASN A 95 10.40 1.32 -9.07
N ALA A 96 9.83 0.14 -8.80
CA ALA A 96 10.61 -1.11 -8.73
C ALA A 96 11.15 -1.56 -10.09
N ILE A 97 10.35 -1.40 -11.16
CA ILE A 97 10.78 -1.73 -12.52
C ILE A 97 11.78 -0.70 -13.04
N GLY A 98 11.55 0.58 -12.72
CA GLY A 98 12.36 1.69 -13.21
C GLY A 98 12.25 1.91 -14.73
N GLY A 99 13.02 2.86 -15.24
CA GLY A 99 13.03 3.19 -16.65
C GLY A 99 11.84 4.06 -17.06
N ASP A 100 11.18 3.74 -18.17
CA ASP A 100 10.02 4.47 -18.67
C ASP A 100 8.73 4.01 -17.96
N PRO A 101 8.08 4.89 -17.17
CA PRO A 101 6.85 4.55 -16.44
C PRO A 101 5.71 4.12 -17.37
N ASP A 102 5.60 4.75 -18.53
CA ASP A 102 4.54 4.47 -19.50
C ASP A 102 4.67 3.06 -20.10
N GLU A 103 5.89 2.63 -20.42
CA GLU A 103 6.16 1.26 -20.87
C GLU A 103 5.87 0.23 -19.75
N ALA A 104 6.17 0.53 -18.48
CA ALA A 104 5.86 -0.35 -17.37
C ALA A 104 4.34 -0.47 -17.16
N LEU A 105 3.60 0.64 -17.22
CA LEU A 105 2.13 0.66 -17.19
C LEU A 105 1.53 -0.21 -18.29
N ARG A 106 1.97 0.02 -19.54
CA ARG A 106 1.49 -0.73 -20.70
C ARG A 106 1.73 -2.23 -20.53
N ARG A 107 2.93 -2.63 -20.10
CA ARG A 107 3.26 -4.05 -19.88
C ARG A 107 2.42 -4.67 -18.79
N PHE A 108 2.17 -3.95 -17.70
CA PHE A 108 1.35 -4.46 -16.61
C PHE A 108 -0.12 -4.61 -17.03
N ALA A 109 -0.67 -3.61 -17.73
CA ALA A 109 -2.02 -3.68 -18.29
C ALA A 109 -2.19 -4.90 -19.23
N VAL A 110 -1.19 -5.17 -20.11
CA VAL A 110 -1.18 -6.37 -20.97
C VAL A 110 -1.15 -7.65 -20.15
N SER A 111 -0.39 -7.69 -19.03
CA SER A 111 -0.33 -8.88 -18.17
C SER A 111 -1.67 -9.20 -17.50
N LEU A 112 -2.49 -8.19 -17.24
CA LEU A 112 -3.84 -8.37 -16.69
C LEU A 112 -4.84 -8.93 -17.72
N ASP A 113 -4.56 -8.81 -19.02
CA ASP A 113 -5.38 -9.36 -20.12
C ASP A 113 -6.87 -8.98 -20.02
N GLY A 114 -7.15 -7.71 -19.67
CA GLY A 114 -8.51 -7.20 -19.48
C GLY A 114 -9.17 -7.62 -18.16
N HIS A 115 -8.45 -8.29 -17.26
CA HIS A 115 -8.95 -8.73 -15.96
C HIS A 115 -8.57 -7.74 -14.87
N GLN A 116 -9.58 -7.02 -14.32
CA GLN A 116 -9.44 -6.03 -13.26
C GLN A 116 -10.59 -6.14 -12.26
N LEU A 117 -10.29 -5.99 -11.00
CA LEU A 117 -11.25 -6.16 -9.90
C LEU A 117 -11.77 -4.80 -9.39
N ASP A 118 -12.98 -4.80 -8.84
CA ASP A 118 -13.67 -3.57 -8.41
C ASP A 118 -13.32 -3.13 -6.99
N SER A 119 -12.62 -3.96 -6.22
CA SER A 119 -12.23 -3.64 -4.85
C SER A 119 -10.96 -4.34 -4.41
N SER A 120 -10.21 -3.73 -3.48
CA SER A 120 -9.02 -4.34 -2.88
C SER A 120 -9.32 -5.62 -2.10
N GLY A 121 -10.53 -5.77 -1.55
CA GLY A 121 -10.96 -7.02 -0.90
C GLY A 121 -11.11 -8.16 -1.88
N ALA A 122 -11.63 -7.89 -3.09
CA ALA A 122 -11.80 -8.89 -4.14
C ALA A 122 -10.47 -9.47 -4.62
N VAL A 123 -9.36 -8.72 -4.51
CA VAL A 123 -8.00 -9.24 -4.82
C VAL A 123 -7.65 -10.43 -3.95
N LEU A 124 -7.92 -10.33 -2.64
CA LEU A 124 -7.64 -11.40 -1.69
C LEU A 124 -8.57 -12.60 -1.90
N ASP A 125 -9.86 -12.33 -2.14
CA ASP A 125 -10.84 -13.38 -2.40
C ASP A 125 -10.48 -14.19 -3.66
N ALA A 126 -10.12 -13.52 -4.76
CA ALA A 126 -9.76 -14.15 -6.02
C ALA A 126 -8.47 -15.01 -5.92
N VAL A 127 -7.49 -14.56 -5.14
CA VAL A 127 -6.27 -15.36 -4.88
C VAL A 127 -6.58 -16.52 -3.94
N ALA A 128 -7.37 -16.30 -2.87
CA ALA A 128 -7.69 -17.34 -1.89
C ALA A 128 -8.46 -18.50 -2.52
N ASP A 129 -9.44 -18.20 -3.38
CA ASP A 129 -10.26 -19.24 -4.04
C ASP A 129 -9.63 -19.84 -5.31
N GLY A 130 -8.49 -19.27 -5.79
CA GLY A 130 -7.75 -19.75 -6.95
C GLY A 130 -8.32 -19.28 -8.29
N THR A 131 -9.25 -18.34 -8.30
CA THR A 131 -9.67 -17.65 -9.53
C THR A 131 -8.48 -16.93 -10.16
N ASP A 132 -7.66 -16.28 -9.34
CA ASP A 132 -6.36 -15.74 -9.72
C ASP A 132 -5.22 -16.48 -9.02
N LEU A 133 -4.04 -16.47 -9.61
CA LEU A 133 -2.89 -17.20 -9.10
C LEU A 133 -2.02 -16.34 -8.19
N VAL A 134 -1.89 -15.07 -8.54
CA VAL A 134 -1.07 -14.07 -7.86
C VAL A 134 -1.86 -12.77 -7.72
N GLY A 135 -1.47 -11.89 -6.81
CA GLY A 135 -2.15 -10.60 -6.63
C GLY A 135 -1.25 -9.56 -5.98
N VAL A 136 -1.72 -8.33 -5.97
CA VAL A 136 -1.05 -7.16 -5.35
C VAL A 136 -1.94 -6.60 -4.25
N THR A 137 -1.40 -6.48 -3.03
CA THR A 137 -2.16 -5.97 -1.89
C THR A 137 -1.23 -5.36 -0.83
N LEU A 138 -1.80 -4.93 0.30
CA LEU A 138 -1.04 -4.46 1.45
C LEU A 138 -0.68 -5.63 2.40
N GLU A 139 0.48 -5.55 3.01
CA GLU A 139 1.01 -6.54 3.96
C GLU A 139 -0.01 -6.91 5.04
N GLU A 140 -0.56 -5.93 5.74
CA GLU A 140 -1.47 -6.17 6.87
C GLU A 140 -2.74 -6.91 6.47
N THR A 141 -3.22 -6.64 5.26
CA THR A 141 -4.43 -7.26 4.71
C THR A 141 -4.14 -8.72 4.32
N ALA A 142 -2.99 -8.97 3.70
CA ALA A 142 -2.53 -10.32 3.39
C ALA A 142 -2.34 -11.17 4.65
N LEU A 143 -1.66 -10.62 5.67
CA LEU A 143 -1.40 -11.32 6.92
C LEU A 143 -2.67 -11.72 7.68
N LYS A 144 -3.72 -10.88 7.64
CA LYS A 144 -5.03 -11.23 8.21
C LYS A 144 -5.64 -12.47 7.56
N ARG A 145 -5.51 -12.60 6.24
CA ARG A 145 -6.01 -13.78 5.50
C ARG A 145 -5.17 -15.03 5.78
N VAL A 146 -3.84 -14.86 5.85
CA VAL A 146 -2.93 -15.95 6.26
C VAL A 146 -3.27 -16.43 7.68
N ALA A 147 -3.45 -15.51 8.62
CA ALA A 147 -3.84 -15.85 9.99
C ALA A 147 -5.23 -16.50 10.08
N ALA A 148 -6.14 -16.20 9.15
CA ALA A 148 -7.44 -16.86 9.03
C ALA A 148 -7.34 -18.29 8.43
N GLY A 149 -6.16 -18.71 7.99
CA GLY A 149 -5.91 -20.04 7.39
C GLY A 149 -6.35 -20.17 5.94
N GLU A 150 -6.47 -19.06 5.23
CA GLU A 150 -6.77 -19.06 3.80
C GLU A 150 -5.55 -19.51 2.99
N ASP A 151 -5.79 -19.98 1.76
CA ASP A 151 -4.75 -20.54 0.88
C ASP A 151 -3.91 -19.44 0.20
N ILE A 152 -3.40 -18.50 1.00
CA ILE A 152 -2.60 -17.35 0.58
C ILE A 152 -1.24 -17.38 1.27
N ALA A 153 -0.20 -17.04 0.52
CA ALA A 153 1.07 -16.61 1.08
C ALA A 153 1.48 -15.26 0.48
N LEU A 154 2.30 -14.51 1.21
CA LEU A 154 2.80 -13.20 0.79
C LEU A 154 4.29 -13.26 0.45
N VAL A 155 4.71 -12.34 -0.41
CA VAL A 155 6.10 -12.14 -0.82
C VAL A 155 6.42 -10.65 -0.79
N TYR A 156 7.53 -10.30 -0.16
CA TYR A 156 8.13 -8.98 -0.35
C TYR A 156 8.96 -9.01 -1.63
N PRO A 157 8.62 -8.19 -2.65
CA PRO A 157 9.31 -8.25 -3.93
C PRO A 157 10.80 -7.96 -3.79
N SER A 158 11.64 -8.84 -4.35
CA SER A 158 13.10 -8.74 -4.26
C SER A 158 13.68 -7.57 -5.05
N ASP A 159 12.94 -7.05 -6.03
CA ASP A 159 13.27 -5.84 -6.79
C ASP A 159 12.77 -4.56 -6.11
N GLY A 160 12.20 -4.68 -4.91
CA GLY A 160 11.85 -3.60 -4.02
C GLY A 160 10.35 -3.34 -3.90
N THR A 161 9.94 -2.86 -2.74
CA THR A 161 8.56 -2.45 -2.49
C THR A 161 8.49 -1.09 -1.81
N SER A 162 7.33 -0.45 -1.83
CA SER A 162 7.11 0.75 -1.03
C SER A 162 6.62 0.38 0.37
N CYS A 163 6.94 1.26 1.32
CA CYS A 163 6.36 1.25 2.65
C CYS A 163 5.93 2.68 2.97
N VAL A 164 4.71 3.03 2.60
CA VAL A 164 4.17 4.38 2.79
C VAL A 164 3.16 4.40 3.92
N PRO A 165 2.99 5.53 4.64
CA PRO A 165 2.03 5.60 5.73
C PRO A 165 0.58 5.72 5.24
N ASP A 166 -0.34 5.21 6.04
CA ASP A 166 -1.70 5.76 6.11
C ASP A 166 -1.81 6.72 7.29
N GLY A 167 -2.91 7.46 7.38
CA GLY A 167 -3.03 8.43 8.46
C GLY A 167 -4.37 9.13 8.54
N GLY A 168 -4.35 10.22 9.28
CA GLY A 168 -5.49 11.10 9.46
C GLY A 168 -5.11 12.56 9.32
N ALA A 169 -6.09 13.39 8.95
CA ALA A 169 -5.91 14.83 8.79
C ALA A 169 -7.02 15.63 9.46
N LEU A 170 -6.67 16.79 9.99
CA LEU A 170 -7.63 17.77 10.50
C LEU A 170 -8.24 18.53 9.32
N VAL A 171 -9.51 18.28 9.03
CA VAL A 171 -10.20 18.96 7.93
C VAL A 171 -10.40 20.44 8.27
N LEU A 172 -10.12 21.31 7.31
CA LEU A 172 -10.34 22.74 7.42
C LEU A 172 -11.83 23.02 7.65
N GLY A 173 -12.13 23.79 8.70
CA GLY A 173 -13.53 24.09 9.06
C GLY A 173 -14.31 22.92 9.65
N ALA A 174 -13.63 21.89 10.15
CA ALA A 174 -14.27 20.74 10.83
C ALA A 174 -15.23 21.23 11.94
N PRO A 175 -16.43 20.64 12.07
CA PRO A 175 -17.42 21.07 13.08
C PRO A 175 -16.97 20.81 14.52
N HIS A 176 -16.08 19.84 14.72
CA HIS A 176 -15.55 19.44 16.04
C HIS A 176 -14.01 19.33 16.02
N PRO A 177 -13.28 20.44 15.82
CA PRO A 177 -11.84 20.39 15.63
C PRO A 177 -11.08 19.86 16.85
N GLU A 178 -11.56 20.15 18.07
CA GLU A 178 -10.92 19.66 19.30
C GLU A 178 -11.02 18.12 19.42
N ASN A 179 -12.17 17.54 19.08
CA ASN A 179 -12.32 16.09 19.07
C ASN A 179 -11.43 15.45 17.98
N ALA A 180 -11.27 16.10 16.84
CA ALA A 180 -10.39 15.63 15.79
C ALA A 180 -8.91 15.66 16.23
N ARG A 181 -8.48 16.71 16.93
CA ARG A 181 -7.12 16.80 17.51
C ARG A 181 -6.89 15.69 18.54
N LEU A 182 -7.82 15.49 19.48
CA LEU A 182 -7.74 14.40 20.46
C LEU A 182 -7.65 13.03 19.81
N PHE A 183 -8.36 12.84 18.70
CA PHE A 183 -8.29 11.58 17.93
C PHE A 183 -6.91 11.41 17.26
N LEU A 184 -6.35 12.47 16.67
CA LEU A 184 -5.02 12.41 16.07
C LEU A 184 -3.94 12.16 17.14
N ASP A 185 -4.05 12.78 18.32
CA ASP A 185 -3.19 12.51 19.48
C ASP A 185 -3.29 11.05 19.92
N PHE A 186 -4.51 10.51 19.95
CA PHE A 186 -4.77 9.12 20.35
C PHE A 186 -4.14 8.11 19.38
N ILE A 187 -4.33 8.26 18.06
CA ILE A 187 -3.80 7.32 17.08
C ILE A 187 -2.27 7.35 16.97
N ALA A 188 -1.66 8.51 17.25
CA ALA A 188 -0.21 8.68 17.32
C ALA A 188 0.38 8.33 18.69
N GLY A 189 -0.47 8.07 19.69
CA GLY A 189 -0.05 7.76 21.06
C GLY A 189 0.69 6.43 21.19
N GLY A 190 1.69 6.36 22.09
CA GLY A 190 2.52 5.17 22.28
C GLY A 190 1.73 3.90 22.60
N ASP A 191 0.65 4.02 23.39
CA ASP A 191 -0.20 2.87 23.75
C ASP A 191 -0.89 2.25 22.52
N VAL A 192 -1.39 3.09 21.59
CA VAL A 192 -2.01 2.62 20.35
C VAL A 192 -0.94 2.04 19.43
N GLN A 193 0.12 2.78 19.21
CA GLN A 193 1.21 2.39 18.32
C GLN A 193 1.89 1.09 18.78
N GLY A 194 2.08 0.89 20.08
CA GLY A 194 2.65 -0.35 20.65
C GLY A 194 1.78 -1.59 20.46
N ARG A 195 0.48 -1.43 20.14
CA ARG A 195 -0.46 -2.54 19.91
C ARG A 195 -0.67 -2.88 18.43
N LEU A 196 -0.22 -2.01 17.53
CA LEU A 196 -0.52 -2.16 16.09
C LEU A 196 0.02 -3.46 15.52
N GLU A 197 1.28 -3.78 15.80
CA GLU A 197 1.90 -4.99 15.29
C GLU A 197 1.28 -6.24 15.91
N ALA A 198 1.21 -6.30 17.25
CA ALA A 198 0.77 -7.48 17.98
C ALA A 198 -0.70 -7.85 17.74
N GLU A 199 -1.60 -6.84 17.60
CA GLU A 199 -3.04 -7.08 17.53
C GLU A 199 -3.60 -6.95 16.12
N PHE A 200 -2.92 -6.21 15.22
CA PHE A 200 -3.48 -5.84 13.92
C PHE A 200 -2.56 -6.16 12.73
N SER A 201 -1.37 -6.73 12.97
CA SER A 201 -0.35 -6.98 11.94
C SER A 201 0.00 -5.70 11.15
N ARG A 202 -0.03 -4.54 11.83
CA ARG A 202 0.27 -3.23 11.28
C ARG A 202 1.58 -2.70 11.84
N ARG A 203 2.39 -2.13 10.99
CA ARG A 203 3.66 -1.54 11.41
C ARG A 203 3.43 -0.19 12.07
N PRO A 204 3.96 0.03 13.28
CA PRO A 204 3.89 1.33 13.93
C PRO A 204 4.73 2.38 13.16
N VAL A 205 4.37 3.65 13.31
CA VAL A 205 5.12 4.79 12.76
C VAL A 205 5.90 5.56 13.83
N ARG A 206 6.09 4.94 15.00
CA ARG A 206 6.90 5.51 16.11
C ARG A 206 8.18 4.71 16.27
N GLY A 207 9.30 5.43 16.42
CA GLY A 207 10.59 4.82 16.69
C GLY A 207 10.84 4.42 18.16
N ASP A 208 9.96 4.87 19.08
CA ASP A 208 10.07 4.63 20.53
C ASP A 208 9.07 3.59 21.07
N THR A 209 8.35 2.89 20.21
CA THR A 209 7.53 1.74 20.62
C THR A 209 8.46 0.63 21.06
N ALA A 210 8.19 0.08 22.26
CA ALA A 210 8.95 -1.07 22.74
C ALA A 210 8.82 -2.20 21.71
N GLU A 211 9.95 -2.63 21.17
CA GLU A 211 10.02 -3.82 20.36
C GLU A 211 9.39 -4.97 21.16
N ALA A 212 8.35 -5.59 20.65
CA ALA A 212 7.81 -6.82 21.22
C ALA A 212 8.88 -7.91 21.07
N ALA A 213 9.77 -7.98 22.04
CA ALA A 213 10.89 -8.91 22.01
C ALA A 213 10.36 -10.35 22.09
N GLY A 214 10.56 -11.13 21.03
CA GLY A 214 10.52 -12.57 21.09
C GLY A 214 9.26 -13.29 20.65
N GLU A 215 8.35 -12.66 19.92
CA GLU A 215 7.21 -13.36 19.29
C GLU A 215 7.62 -14.03 17.97
N PRO A 216 7.34 -15.34 17.79
CA PRO A 216 7.77 -16.09 16.59
C PRO A 216 7.08 -15.65 15.27
N ASP A 217 5.99 -14.90 15.35
CA ASP A 217 5.21 -14.43 14.19
C ASP A 217 5.39 -12.94 13.91
N ARG A 218 6.52 -12.37 14.32
CA ARG A 218 6.83 -10.95 14.12
C ARG A 218 7.04 -10.62 12.64
N LEU A 219 6.59 -9.42 12.24
CA LEU A 219 6.88 -8.87 10.92
C LEU A 219 8.40 -8.76 10.72
N PRO A 220 8.94 -9.09 9.52
CA PRO A 220 10.36 -8.89 9.27
C PRO A 220 10.71 -7.40 9.45
N PRO A 221 11.87 -7.07 10.05
CA PRO A 221 12.32 -5.69 10.14
C PRO A 221 12.33 -5.01 8.77
N LEU A 222 12.00 -3.71 8.71
CA LEU A 222 11.99 -2.99 7.43
C LEU A 222 13.38 -2.98 6.76
N GLU A 223 14.44 -3.05 7.55
CA GLU A 223 15.82 -3.13 7.07
C GLU A 223 16.13 -4.43 6.30
N GLU A 224 15.34 -5.47 6.50
CA GLU A 224 15.44 -6.74 5.77
C GLU A 224 14.61 -6.74 4.48
N ILE A 225 13.77 -5.72 4.27
CA ILE A 225 12.93 -5.56 3.08
C ILE A 225 13.61 -4.55 2.15
N THR A 226 13.78 -4.92 0.89
CA THR A 226 14.25 -3.97 -0.12
C THR A 226 13.15 -2.95 -0.38
N LEU A 227 13.41 -1.67 -0.05
CA LEU A 227 12.47 -0.59 -0.30
C LEU A 227 12.85 0.18 -1.57
N VAL A 228 11.83 0.61 -2.33
CA VAL A 228 11.99 1.58 -3.42
C VAL A 228 11.96 3.00 -2.85
N ASP A 229 12.60 3.92 -3.55
CA ASP A 229 12.44 5.35 -3.29
C ASP A 229 11.07 5.80 -3.83
N TYR A 230 10.10 5.95 -2.91
CA TYR A 230 8.75 6.35 -3.24
C TYR A 230 8.65 7.87 -3.19
N ASP A 231 8.87 8.52 -4.33
CA ASP A 231 8.75 9.98 -4.46
C ASP A 231 7.27 10.40 -4.43
N LEU A 232 6.81 10.81 -3.24
CA LEU A 232 5.44 11.27 -3.04
C LEU A 232 5.12 12.53 -3.84
N ALA A 233 6.07 13.47 -3.97
CA ALA A 233 5.84 14.71 -4.70
C ALA A 233 5.65 14.43 -6.20
N TRP A 234 6.49 13.58 -6.76
CA TRP A 234 6.34 13.10 -8.14
C TRP A 234 5.01 12.35 -8.33
N THR A 235 4.66 11.49 -7.39
CA THR A 235 3.41 10.71 -7.44
C THR A 235 2.17 11.60 -7.48
N ILE A 236 2.14 12.66 -6.65
CA ILE A 236 1.04 13.64 -6.62
C ILE A 236 0.97 14.40 -7.95
N GLU A 237 2.11 14.89 -8.45
CA GLU A 237 2.18 15.65 -9.71
C GLU A 237 1.69 14.81 -10.89
N HIS A 238 1.97 13.51 -10.89
CA HIS A 238 1.66 12.61 -12.01
C HIS A 238 0.40 11.75 -11.79
N HIS A 239 -0.31 11.90 -10.65
CA HIS A 239 -1.46 11.09 -10.29
C HIS A 239 -2.47 10.94 -11.45
N ASP A 240 -2.97 12.05 -11.96
CA ASP A 240 -3.99 12.03 -13.00
C ASP A 240 -3.45 11.49 -14.34
N SER A 241 -2.20 11.78 -14.67
CA SER A 241 -1.57 11.26 -15.90
C SER A 241 -1.34 9.76 -15.83
N ILE A 242 -0.95 9.23 -14.66
CA ILE A 242 -0.82 7.77 -14.44
C ILE A 242 -2.17 7.10 -14.63
N LEU A 243 -3.24 7.61 -14.01
CA LEU A 243 -4.58 7.04 -14.14
C LEU A 243 -5.12 7.16 -15.58
N MET A 244 -4.82 8.23 -16.29
CA MET A 244 -5.20 8.38 -17.72
C MET A 244 -4.46 7.37 -18.60
N SER A 245 -3.15 7.21 -18.43
CA SER A 245 -2.36 6.20 -19.14
C SER A 245 -2.83 4.78 -18.81
N TRP A 246 -3.12 4.52 -17.54
CA TRP A 246 -3.68 3.24 -17.10
C TRP A 246 -5.00 2.93 -17.80
N ALA A 247 -5.96 3.86 -17.77
CA ALA A 247 -7.26 3.69 -18.43
C ALA A 247 -7.12 3.45 -19.93
N PHE A 248 -6.18 4.15 -20.58
CA PHE A 248 -5.89 3.99 -22.00
C PHE A 248 -5.35 2.59 -22.31
N TYR A 249 -4.32 2.13 -21.60
CA TYR A 249 -3.71 0.82 -21.87
C TYR A 249 -4.62 -0.33 -21.47
N PHE A 250 -5.36 -0.21 -20.37
CA PHE A 250 -6.27 -1.24 -19.90
C PHE A 250 -7.54 -1.31 -20.77
N GLY A 251 -8.06 -0.20 -21.25
CA GLY A 251 -9.24 -0.14 -22.11
C GLY A 251 -9.03 -0.65 -23.53
N GLY A 252 -7.79 -0.90 -23.97
CA GLY A 252 -7.48 -1.51 -25.25
C GLY A 252 -7.80 -0.65 -26.48
N GLU A 253 -7.96 0.66 -26.34
CA GLU A 253 -8.07 1.54 -27.49
C GLU A 253 -6.67 1.75 -28.10
N GLU A 254 -6.44 1.14 -29.26
CA GLU A 254 -5.29 1.46 -30.11
C GLU A 254 -5.40 2.93 -30.51
N THR A 255 -4.29 3.67 -30.39
CA THR A 255 -4.17 5.06 -30.84
C THR A 255 -4.61 5.18 -32.30
N PRO A 256 -5.42 6.19 -32.68
CA PRO A 256 -5.74 6.43 -34.07
C PRO A 256 -4.54 6.86 -34.89
#